data_7536b63e8b80a40e448273ec2ffc781f
#
_entry.id   7536b63e8b80a40e448273ec2ffc781f
#
_cell.length_a   1.000
_cell.length_b   1.000
_cell.length_c   1.000
_cell.angle_alpha   90.00
_cell.angle_beta   90.00
_cell.angle_gamma   90.00
#
_symmetry.space_group_name_H-M   'P 1'
#
loop_
_entity.id
_entity.type
_entity.pdbx_description
1 polymer ?
#
loop_
_entity_poly.entity_id
_entity_poly.type
_entity_poly.pdbx_seq_one_letter_code
_entity_poly.pdbx_strand_id
1 'polypeptide(L)'
;AEGEPGHMVDLYKKILANQLDSLNEELESDYSGGMLGDEKKAKAEESHSDGSLMKDKITINTDRTEYGDGRAEIFDLGLFDAKGNLTNLLLKGEMFTIKERIRFHAPIKSPIFTYTIRDKKGTDLTGTNTMYEGCDIKPVGDGDVYDVSFTQKMTLQGGEYLLSMSCTGFEGE
;
A
#
# COMPACT_ATOMS: atom_id res chain seq x y z
N ALA A 1 -20.05 1.66 28.19
CA ALA A 1 -18.89 1.31 29.03
C ALA A 1 -18.13 2.60 29.32
N GLU A 2 -17.83 2.85 30.58
CA GLU A 2 -17.02 3.98 31.04
C GLU A 2 -15.70 3.41 31.57
N GLY A 3 -14.57 4.03 31.24
CA GLY A 3 -13.26 3.61 31.69
C GLY A 3 -12.17 4.60 31.26
N GLU A 4 -10.94 4.36 31.72
CA GLU A 4 -9.79 5.18 31.31
C GLU A 4 -9.60 5.16 29.78
N PRO A 5 -9.27 6.30 29.14
CA PRO A 5 -9.20 6.41 27.69
C PRO A 5 -8.28 5.37 27.02
N GLY A 6 -7.15 5.04 27.62
CA GLY A 6 -6.22 4.03 27.10
C GLY A 6 -6.82 2.63 27.05
N HIS A 7 -7.48 2.21 28.14
CA HIS A 7 -8.13 0.91 28.22
C HIS A 7 -9.32 0.79 27.25
N MET A 8 -10.07 1.88 27.06
CA MET A 8 -11.20 1.91 26.11
C MET A 8 -10.73 1.80 24.65
N VAL A 9 -9.61 2.41 24.31
CA VAL A 9 -9.01 2.27 22.98
C VAL A 9 -8.53 0.84 22.71
N ASP A 10 -7.92 0.20 23.70
CA ASP A 10 -7.46 -1.19 23.57
C ASP A 10 -8.64 -2.18 23.49
N LEU A 11 -9.71 -1.94 24.26
CA LEU A 11 -10.92 -2.72 24.18
C LEU A 11 -11.58 -2.58 22.78
N TYR A 12 -11.64 -1.35 22.25
CA TYR A 12 -12.18 -1.07 20.93
C TYR A 12 -11.37 -1.77 19.83
N LYS A 13 -10.04 -1.73 19.90
CA LYS A 13 -9.17 -2.47 18.97
C LYS A 13 -9.38 -3.97 19.02
N LYS A 14 -9.55 -4.55 20.22
CA LYS A 14 -9.85 -5.98 20.38
C LYS A 14 -11.21 -6.36 19.82
N ILE A 15 -12.24 -5.53 20.01
CA ILE A 15 -13.58 -5.75 19.47
C ILE A 15 -13.53 -5.73 17.93
N LEU A 16 -12.83 -4.77 17.35
CA LEU A 16 -12.66 -4.69 15.90
C LEU A 16 -11.90 -5.90 15.34
N ALA A 17 -10.84 -6.35 16.00
CA ALA A 17 -10.11 -7.55 15.59
C ALA A 17 -10.99 -8.80 15.63
N ASN A 18 -11.72 -9.02 16.73
CA ASN A 18 -12.64 -10.17 16.85
C ASN A 18 -13.80 -10.12 15.84
N GLN A 19 -14.29 -8.93 15.48
CA GLN A 19 -15.30 -8.79 14.44
C GLN A 19 -14.74 -9.12 13.04
N LEU A 20 -13.48 -8.81 12.78
CA LEU A 20 -12.83 -9.21 11.53
C LEU A 20 -12.66 -10.74 11.46
N ASP A 21 -12.22 -11.36 12.55
CA ASP A 21 -12.04 -12.82 12.61
C ASP A 21 -13.36 -13.57 12.44
N SER A 22 -14.44 -13.12 13.10
CA SER A 22 -15.77 -13.72 12.96
C SER A 22 -16.37 -13.52 11.56
N LEU A 23 -16.14 -12.38 10.92
CA LEU A 23 -16.57 -12.14 9.53
C LEU A 23 -15.80 -13.01 8.54
N ASN A 24 -14.51 -13.26 8.79
CA ASN A 24 -13.72 -14.17 7.99
C ASN A 24 -14.19 -15.62 8.13
N GLU A 25 -14.51 -16.08 9.36
CA GLU A 25 -15.07 -17.41 9.62
C GLU A 25 -16.46 -17.61 8.97
N GLU A 26 -17.33 -16.59 8.99
CA GLU A 26 -18.63 -16.64 8.31
C GLU A 26 -18.48 -16.66 6.78
N LEU A 27 -17.52 -15.91 6.22
CA LEU A 27 -17.22 -15.90 4.79
C LEU A 27 -16.61 -17.23 4.32
N GLU A 28 -15.78 -17.87 5.14
CA GLU A 28 -15.21 -19.20 4.82
C GLU A 28 -16.26 -20.32 4.86
N SER A 29 -17.30 -20.20 5.70
CA SER A 29 -18.37 -21.20 5.80
C SER A 29 -19.36 -21.17 4.62
N ASP A 30 -19.56 -20.01 4.00
CA ASP A 30 -20.46 -19.84 2.85
C ASP A 30 -19.79 -20.11 1.49
N TYR A 31 -18.44 -20.21 1.44
CA TYR A 31 -17.67 -20.42 0.22
C TYR A 31 -16.95 -21.78 0.14
N SER A 32 -17.63 -22.86 0.50
CA SER A 32 -17.15 -24.21 0.16
C SER A 32 -17.44 -24.58 -1.31
N GLY A 33 -17.24 -23.66 -2.22
CA GLY A 33 -17.47 -23.88 -3.64
C GLY A 33 -16.98 -22.75 -4.52
N GLY A 34 -15.65 -22.62 -4.68
CA GLY A 34 -15.10 -21.74 -5.71
C GLY A 34 -14.01 -20.81 -5.20
N MET A 35 -12.79 -21.13 -5.59
CA MET A 35 -11.57 -20.32 -5.46
C MET A 35 -11.81 -18.81 -5.63
N LEU A 36 -11.57 -18.03 -4.59
CA LEU A 36 -11.07 -16.66 -4.66
C LEU A 36 -10.52 -16.32 -3.27
N GLY A 37 -9.25 -16.62 -3.04
CA GLY A 37 -8.53 -16.08 -1.89
C GLY A 37 -8.42 -14.57 -2.04
N ASP A 38 -8.87 -13.80 -1.03
CA ASP A 38 -8.55 -12.38 -0.89
C ASP A 38 -7.06 -12.26 -0.54
N GLU A 39 -6.22 -12.46 -1.54
CA GLU A 39 -4.78 -12.26 -1.38
C GLU A 39 -4.46 -10.78 -1.53
N LYS A 40 -4.13 -10.12 -0.41
CA LYS A 40 -3.28 -8.94 -0.47
C LYS A 40 -1.97 -9.38 -1.12
N LYS A 41 -1.69 -8.91 -2.33
CA LYS A 41 -0.44 -9.21 -3.02
C LYS A 41 0.37 -7.93 -3.17
N ALA A 42 1.53 -7.91 -2.53
CA ALA A 42 2.60 -7.02 -2.93
C ALA A 42 3.47 -7.77 -3.94
N LYS A 43 3.83 -7.11 -5.03
CA LYS A 43 4.72 -7.63 -6.06
C LYS A 43 5.75 -6.57 -6.40
N ALA A 44 7.01 -6.96 -6.41
CA ALA A 44 8.10 -6.12 -6.87
C ALA A 44 8.87 -6.88 -7.95
N GLU A 45 9.05 -6.27 -9.10
CA GLU A 45 9.74 -6.84 -10.27
C GLU A 45 10.72 -5.82 -10.86
N GLU A 46 11.83 -6.32 -11.41
CA GLU A 46 12.71 -5.48 -12.22
C GLU A 46 11.95 -5.03 -13.48
N SER A 47 11.99 -3.71 -13.76
CA SER A 47 11.21 -3.12 -14.85
C SER A 47 12.03 -2.94 -16.12
N HIS A 48 11.45 -3.39 -17.23
CA HIS A 48 11.83 -2.96 -18.58
C HIS A 48 10.65 -2.18 -19.19
N SER A 49 10.52 -0.88 -18.93
CA SER A 49 9.32 -0.15 -19.33
C SER A 49 9.50 0.80 -20.48
N ASP A 50 8.49 0.85 -21.31
CA ASP A 50 8.12 1.91 -22.25
C ASP A 50 7.97 3.27 -21.53
N GLY A 51 8.55 4.35 -22.07
CA GLY A 51 8.77 5.64 -21.42
C GLY A 51 7.56 6.49 -21.04
N SER A 52 6.34 5.93 -20.94
CA SER A 52 5.12 6.66 -20.53
C SER A 52 4.95 6.61 -19.01
N LEU A 53 4.88 7.77 -18.35
CA LEU A 53 4.67 7.86 -16.91
C LEU A 53 3.17 7.83 -16.55
N MET A 54 2.83 7.04 -15.52
CA MET A 54 1.46 6.96 -14.99
C MET A 54 1.05 8.27 -14.33
N LYS A 55 1.97 8.90 -13.61
CA LYS A 55 1.73 10.16 -12.88
C LYS A 55 1.30 11.32 -13.78
N ASP A 56 1.66 11.31 -15.06
CA ASP A 56 1.30 12.37 -16.00
C ASP A 56 -0.18 12.32 -16.42
N LYS A 57 -0.86 11.22 -16.11
CA LYS A 57 -2.26 10.95 -16.49
C LYS A 57 -3.22 11.03 -15.32
N ILE A 58 -2.75 11.33 -14.13
CA ILE A 58 -3.55 11.48 -12.90
C ILE A 58 -3.31 12.83 -12.25
N THR A 59 -4.24 13.25 -11.39
CA THR A 59 -4.05 14.46 -10.59
C THR A 59 -3.17 14.15 -9.40
N ILE A 60 -1.99 14.74 -9.36
CA ILE A 60 -1.04 14.66 -8.25
C ILE A 60 -1.24 15.87 -7.34
N ASN A 61 -1.18 15.67 -6.02
CA ASN A 61 -1.19 16.76 -5.06
C ASN A 61 0.03 17.66 -5.26
N THR A 62 -0.20 18.94 -5.57
CA THR A 62 0.86 19.94 -5.77
C THR A 62 1.59 20.30 -4.48
N ASP A 63 0.92 20.13 -3.33
CA ASP A 63 1.46 20.43 -2.00
C ASP A 63 2.13 19.19 -1.36
N ARG A 64 2.45 18.16 -2.17
CA ARG A 64 3.13 16.98 -1.68
C ARG A 64 4.51 17.33 -1.11
N THR A 65 4.87 16.67 -0.04
CA THR A 65 6.21 16.74 0.54
C THR A 65 7.02 15.53 0.09
N GLU A 66 8.21 15.79 -0.44
CA GLU A 66 9.18 14.75 -0.79
C GLU A 66 10.39 14.90 0.16
N TYR A 67 10.85 13.80 0.72
CA TYR A 67 12.00 13.77 1.62
C TYR A 67 12.73 12.42 1.51
N GLY A 68 14.00 12.41 1.92
CA GLY A 68 14.83 11.21 1.89
C GLY A 68 16.30 11.59 1.74
N ASP A 69 17.17 10.59 1.75
CA ASP A 69 18.61 10.74 1.58
C ASP A 69 19.07 10.68 0.10
N GLY A 70 18.11 10.49 -0.82
CA GLY A 70 18.36 10.43 -2.26
C GLY A 70 18.91 9.10 -2.78
N ARG A 71 19.01 8.05 -1.95
CA ARG A 71 19.45 6.71 -2.42
C ARG A 71 18.42 6.02 -3.29
N ALA A 72 17.15 6.36 -3.14
CA ALA A 72 16.05 5.88 -3.96
C ALA A 72 15.10 7.01 -4.32
N GLU A 73 14.53 6.96 -5.52
CA GLU A 73 13.57 7.93 -6.04
C GLU A 73 12.33 7.21 -6.55
N ILE A 74 11.16 7.54 -6.01
CA ILE A 74 9.88 7.13 -6.59
C ILE A 74 9.58 8.10 -7.74
N PHE A 75 9.96 7.72 -8.95
CA PHE A 75 9.87 8.62 -10.10
C PHE A 75 8.54 8.53 -10.84
N ASP A 76 7.76 7.45 -10.62
CA ASP A 76 6.45 7.27 -11.22
C ASP A 76 5.51 6.55 -10.26
N LEU A 77 4.22 6.86 -10.36
CA LEU A 77 3.18 6.26 -9.54
C LEU A 77 1.83 6.28 -10.23
N GLY A 78 0.96 5.33 -9.86
CA GLY A 78 -0.39 5.23 -10.38
C GLY A 78 -1.33 4.50 -9.43
N LEU A 79 -2.60 4.87 -9.51
CA LEU A 79 -3.70 4.24 -8.80
C LEU A 79 -4.66 3.65 -9.83
N PHE A 80 -5.02 2.38 -9.67
CA PHE A 80 -5.83 1.65 -10.63
C PHE A 80 -7.09 1.09 -9.98
N ASP A 81 -8.22 1.22 -10.65
CA ASP A 81 -9.48 0.60 -10.24
C ASP A 81 -9.48 -0.93 -10.48
N ALA A 82 -10.58 -1.59 -10.10
CA ALA A 82 -10.76 -3.04 -10.27
C ALA A 82 -10.72 -3.49 -11.75
N LYS A 83 -10.93 -2.58 -12.69
CA LYS A 83 -10.88 -2.84 -14.14
C LYS A 83 -9.51 -2.57 -14.75
N GLY A 84 -8.55 -2.09 -13.95
CA GLY A 84 -7.22 -1.71 -14.39
C GLY A 84 -7.14 -0.32 -15.05
N ASN A 85 -8.14 0.53 -14.86
CA ASN A 85 -8.08 1.91 -15.33
C ASN A 85 -7.35 2.79 -14.33
N LEU A 86 -6.46 3.63 -14.82
CA LEU A 86 -5.76 4.63 -14.03
C LEU A 86 -6.75 5.71 -13.56
N THR A 87 -6.82 5.98 -12.25
CA THR A 87 -7.86 6.85 -11.67
C THR A 87 -7.42 7.44 -10.34
N ASN A 88 -8.05 8.56 -9.95
CA ASN A 88 -8.01 9.09 -8.59
C ASN A 88 -9.29 8.77 -7.78
N LEU A 89 -10.23 8.03 -8.38
CA LEU A 89 -11.50 7.68 -7.75
C LEU A 89 -11.62 6.17 -7.58
N LEU A 90 -11.78 5.73 -6.34
CA LEU A 90 -11.98 4.32 -5.97
C LEU A 90 -13.36 4.11 -5.37
N LEU A 91 -13.99 3.00 -5.70
CA LEU A 91 -15.29 2.63 -5.14
C LEU A 91 -15.12 1.73 -3.93
N LYS A 92 -15.86 2.03 -2.86
CA LYS A 92 -15.86 1.20 -1.65
C LYS A 92 -16.31 -0.22 -1.98
N GLY A 93 -15.57 -1.19 -1.46
CA GLY A 93 -15.85 -2.61 -1.67
C GLY A 93 -15.19 -3.22 -2.92
N GLU A 94 -14.61 -2.40 -3.81
CA GLU A 94 -13.90 -2.90 -4.99
C GLU A 94 -12.40 -3.06 -4.72
N MET A 95 -11.78 -3.93 -5.52
CA MET A 95 -10.32 -4.07 -5.53
C MET A 95 -9.68 -2.86 -6.20
N PHE A 96 -8.52 -2.46 -5.73
CA PHE A 96 -7.71 -1.44 -6.37
C PHE A 96 -6.22 -1.82 -6.28
N THR A 97 -5.43 -1.22 -7.14
CA THR A 97 -3.98 -1.44 -7.17
C THR A 97 -3.25 -0.11 -7.15
N ILE A 98 -2.32 0.02 -6.20
CA ILE A 98 -1.33 1.09 -6.18
C ILE A 98 -0.10 0.55 -6.91
N LYS A 99 0.47 1.34 -7.83
CA LYS A 99 1.75 1.03 -8.47
C LYS A 99 2.73 2.17 -8.24
N GLU A 100 3.97 1.82 -7.95
CA GLU A 100 5.07 2.76 -7.88
C GLU A 100 6.28 2.22 -8.65
N ARG A 101 7.03 3.12 -9.28
CA ARG A 101 8.28 2.80 -9.96
C ARG A 101 9.41 3.55 -9.29
N ILE A 102 10.40 2.79 -8.86
CA ILE A 102 11.48 3.28 -8.04
C ILE A 102 12.80 3.12 -8.78
N ARG A 103 13.61 4.17 -8.81
CA ARG A 103 14.99 4.12 -9.28
C ARG A 103 15.92 4.24 -8.09
N PHE A 104 16.96 3.42 -8.11
CA PHE A 104 18.00 3.43 -7.08
C PHE A 104 19.22 4.19 -7.56
N HIS A 105 19.77 5.01 -6.70
CA HIS A 105 20.98 5.82 -6.92
C HIS A 105 22.15 5.39 -6.02
N ALA A 106 21.92 4.37 -5.19
CA ALA A 106 22.93 3.74 -4.34
C ALA A 106 22.51 2.33 -3.94
N PRO A 107 23.44 1.46 -3.56
CA PRO A 107 23.12 0.12 -3.09
C PRO A 107 22.29 0.14 -1.79
N ILE A 108 21.24 -0.70 -1.73
CA ILE A 108 20.43 -0.97 -0.54
C ILE A 108 20.29 -2.47 -0.38
N LYS A 109 20.71 -3.01 0.78
CA LYS A 109 20.71 -4.47 1.02
C LYS A 109 19.32 -5.07 1.14
N SER A 110 18.40 -4.36 1.80
CA SER A 110 17.04 -4.83 2.05
C SER A 110 16.06 -3.69 1.86
N PRO A 111 15.68 -3.37 0.61
CA PRO A 111 14.71 -2.32 0.34
C PRO A 111 13.32 -2.76 0.82
N ILE A 112 12.58 -1.83 1.43
CA ILE A 112 11.22 -2.02 1.90
C ILE A 112 10.37 -0.93 1.27
N PHE A 113 9.38 -1.33 0.49
CA PHE A 113 8.43 -0.45 -0.14
C PHE A 113 7.16 -0.38 0.70
N THR A 114 6.60 0.82 0.85
CA THR A 114 5.47 1.07 1.74
C THR A 114 4.48 2.01 1.09
N TYR A 115 3.19 1.78 1.30
CA TYR A 115 2.17 2.81 1.11
C TYR A 115 1.36 3.00 2.38
N THR A 116 0.82 4.22 2.54
CA THR A 116 -0.06 4.60 3.64
C THR A 116 -1.16 5.50 3.11
N ILE A 117 -2.41 5.21 3.45
CA ILE A 117 -3.54 6.10 3.17
C ILE A 117 -3.86 6.87 4.45
N ARG A 118 -3.95 8.19 4.32
CA ARG A 118 -4.18 9.15 5.41
C ARG A 118 -5.45 9.95 5.19
N ASP A 119 -6.03 10.41 6.27
CA ASP A 119 -7.04 11.47 6.20
C ASP A 119 -6.39 12.84 5.89
N LYS A 120 -7.22 13.86 5.66
CA LYS A 120 -6.76 15.24 5.43
C LYS A 120 -6.04 15.87 6.62
N LYS A 121 -6.15 15.30 7.82
CA LYS A 121 -5.45 15.74 9.03
C LYS A 121 -4.09 15.08 9.20
N GLY A 122 -3.74 14.16 8.30
CA GLY A 122 -2.49 13.41 8.33
C GLY A 122 -2.53 12.16 9.21
N THR A 123 -3.71 11.73 9.67
CA THR A 123 -3.87 10.50 10.45
C THR A 123 -3.75 9.29 9.53
N ASP A 124 -2.88 8.36 9.85
CA ASP A 124 -2.73 7.09 9.13
C ASP A 124 -3.98 6.21 9.37
N LEU A 125 -4.65 5.81 8.29
CA LEU A 125 -5.87 5.01 8.35
C LEU A 125 -5.60 3.55 7.98
N THR A 126 -4.82 3.31 6.95
CA THR A 126 -4.45 1.98 6.48
C THR A 126 -3.18 2.06 5.65
N GLY A 127 -2.48 0.95 5.55
CA GLY A 127 -1.27 0.82 4.76
C GLY A 127 -0.62 -0.53 5.00
N THR A 128 0.39 -0.86 4.21
CA THR A 128 1.25 -2.01 4.41
C THR A 128 2.61 -1.78 3.76
N ASN A 129 3.49 -2.74 3.89
CA ASN A 129 4.80 -2.74 3.25
C ASN A 129 5.19 -4.16 2.80
N THR A 130 6.18 -4.22 1.92
CA THR A 130 6.66 -5.49 1.35
C THR A 130 7.20 -6.47 2.40
N MET A 131 7.73 -5.98 3.51
CA MET A 131 8.22 -6.84 4.59
C MET A 131 7.07 -7.53 5.33
N TYR A 132 5.98 -6.81 5.65
CA TYR A 132 4.79 -7.40 6.28
C TYR A 132 4.04 -8.36 5.35
N GLU A 133 4.08 -8.08 4.04
CA GLU A 133 3.47 -8.97 3.02
C GLU A 133 4.39 -10.17 2.69
N GLY A 134 5.53 -10.32 3.37
CA GLY A 134 6.45 -11.44 3.20
C GLY A 134 7.15 -11.48 1.83
N CYS A 135 7.27 -10.35 1.16
CA CYS A 135 7.99 -10.27 -0.11
C CYS A 135 9.51 -10.33 0.13
N ASP A 136 10.16 -11.27 -0.53
CA ASP A 136 11.62 -11.36 -0.55
C ASP A 136 12.18 -10.44 -1.63
N ILE A 137 12.60 -9.24 -1.22
CA ILE A 137 13.20 -8.25 -2.11
C ILE A 137 14.72 -8.40 -2.09
N LYS A 138 15.30 -8.63 -3.26
CA LYS A 138 16.75 -8.76 -3.40
C LYS A 138 17.46 -7.43 -3.15
N PRO A 139 18.73 -7.47 -2.74
CA PRO A 139 19.58 -6.28 -2.71
C PRO A 139 19.57 -5.56 -4.08
N VAL A 140 19.58 -4.25 -4.03
CA VAL A 140 19.58 -3.40 -5.23
C VAL A 140 20.88 -2.61 -5.33
N GLY A 141 21.22 -2.21 -6.55
CA GLY A 141 22.40 -1.40 -6.88
C GLY A 141 22.03 -0.06 -7.48
N ASP A 142 23.05 0.75 -7.75
CA ASP A 142 22.90 2.00 -8.48
C ASP A 142 22.42 1.73 -9.93
N GLY A 143 21.40 2.47 -10.35
CA GLY A 143 20.77 2.34 -11.67
C GLY A 143 19.65 1.31 -11.75
N ASP A 144 19.43 0.48 -10.73
CA ASP A 144 18.33 -0.48 -10.73
C ASP A 144 16.97 0.24 -10.69
N VAL A 145 16.00 -0.36 -11.37
CA VAL A 145 14.62 0.13 -11.43
C VAL A 145 13.66 -1.00 -11.04
N TYR A 146 12.76 -0.70 -10.09
CA TYR A 146 11.74 -1.63 -9.62
C TYR A 146 10.35 -1.10 -9.89
N ASP A 147 9.46 -2.00 -10.31
CA ASP A 147 8.01 -1.81 -10.35
C ASP A 147 7.39 -2.54 -9.16
N VAL A 148 6.75 -1.79 -8.28
CA VAL A 148 6.09 -2.33 -7.09
C VAL A 148 4.59 -2.11 -7.20
N SER A 149 3.82 -3.12 -6.85
CA SER A 149 2.36 -3.03 -6.82
C SER A 149 1.78 -3.58 -5.52
N PHE A 150 0.80 -2.87 -4.99
CA PHE A 150 -0.02 -3.28 -3.85
C PHE A 150 -1.47 -3.36 -4.28
N THR A 151 -2.06 -4.54 -4.19
CA THR A 151 -3.47 -4.77 -4.55
C THR A 151 -4.27 -5.11 -3.30
N GLN A 152 -5.37 -4.39 -3.08
CA GLN A 152 -6.24 -4.61 -1.93
C GLN A 152 -7.67 -4.15 -2.19
N LYS A 153 -8.58 -4.49 -1.28
CA LYS A 153 -9.97 -4.04 -1.30
C LYS A 153 -10.09 -2.66 -0.63
N MET A 154 -10.88 -1.76 -1.25
CA MET A 154 -11.18 -0.45 -0.67
C MET A 154 -12.22 -0.60 0.44
N THR A 155 -11.77 -0.52 1.70
CA THR A 155 -12.63 -0.67 2.88
C THR A 155 -13.01 0.67 3.53
N LEU A 156 -12.35 1.76 3.14
CA LEU A 156 -12.60 3.08 3.70
C LEU A 156 -13.97 3.63 3.27
N GLN A 157 -14.53 4.50 4.09
CA GLN A 157 -15.76 5.23 3.77
C GLN A 157 -15.51 6.23 2.62
N GLY A 158 -16.60 6.74 1.99
CA GLY A 158 -16.49 7.81 1.02
C GLY A 158 -15.85 9.06 1.63
N GLY A 159 -14.88 9.62 0.94
CA GLY A 159 -14.12 10.79 1.41
C GLY A 159 -12.91 11.08 0.53
N GLU A 160 -12.18 12.11 0.90
CA GLU A 160 -10.90 12.46 0.27
C GLU A 160 -9.76 12.03 1.20
N TYR A 161 -8.78 11.37 0.62
CA TYR A 161 -7.66 10.79 1.33
C TYR A 161 -6.35 11.18 0.66
N LEU A 162 -5.27 11.12 1.41
CA LEU A 162 -3.91 11.32 0.93
C LEU A 162 -3.22 9.96 0.84
N LEU A 163 -2.60 9.67 -0.30
CA LEU A 163 -1.75 8.51 -0.49
C LEU A 163 -0.28 8.94 -0.29
N SER A 164 0.40 8.26 0.63
CA SER A 164 1.83 8.41 0.86
C SER A 164 2.53 7.11 0.47
N MET A 165 3.64 7.22 -0.24
CA MET A 165 4.48 6.09 -0.63
C MET A 165 5.91 6.34 -0.20
N SER A 166 6.63 5.27 0.13
CA SER A 166 8.02 5.39 0.53
C SER A 166 8.82 4.13 0.19
N CYS A 167 10.11 4.34 -0.06
CA CYS A 167 11.13 3.32 -0.09
C CYS A 167 12.10 3.57 1.06
N THR A 168 12.31 2.56 1.90
CA THR A 168 13.29 2.60 2.98
C THR A 168 14.24 1.42 2.85
N GLY A 169 15.38 1.48 3.52
CA GLY A 169 16.31 0.36 3.60
C GLY A 169 16.45 -0.10 5.04
N PHE A 170 16.53 -1.41 5.26
CA PHE A 170 16.92 -1.95 6.55
C PHE A 170 18.44 -2.18 6.51
N GLU A 171 19.17 -1.42 7.31
CA GLU A 171 20.60 -1.63 7.56
C GLU A 171 20.72 -2.32 8.91
N GLY A 172 20.41 -3.65 8.95
CA GLY A 172 20.70 -4.48 10.12
C GLY A 172 22.20 -4.75 10.19
N GLU A 173 22.76 -4.66 11.41
CA GLU A 173 24.11 -5.15 11.74
C GLU A 173 24.21 -6.67 11.51
#